data_d9db80ce795f39198a67626787d23b20
#
_entry.id   d9db80ce795f39198a67626787d23b20
#
_cell.length_a   1.000
_cell.length_b   1.000
_cell.length_c   1.000
_cell.angle_alpha   90.00
_cell.angle_beta   90.00
_cell.angle_gamma   90.00
#
_symmetry.space_group_name_H-M   'P 1'
#
loop_
_entity.id
_entity.type
_entity.pdbx_description
1 polymer ?
#
loop_
_entity_poly.entity_id
_entity_poly.type
_entity_poly.pdbx_seq_one_letter_code
_entity_poly.pdbx_strand_id
1 'polypeptide(L)'
;MASNQKLIASLVVMSLLSVIMSGCTGLGSNVPNADLSADRTEINLGETVNFDARDSSTPSPTIIDEFVWKFGDENSKTTRQGITSHTFLNPGFHEVEVTVLNDEGEADRASISIFVNAPPTIVLDIPTYIKSGDTATMDASESFDPEGAGIAVIWDFNIFSDSNNDGDPANDADSTEHTADLMIDQAGNRTGSVTVVDDKGAISTANWNLVVVSRIFNIVWEEKIVEANWNGYLEQGESMIIEHRPSEGGRAVQLNSTLTLSRELIPLLLPEDNFTLSLDMETGWSTFSSTSQDNITENTTA
;
A
#
# COMPACT_ATOMS: atom_id res chain seq x y z
N MET A 1 46.78 0.06 18.75
CA MET A 1 47.39 1.16 17.98
C MET A 1 47.35 0.76 16.51
N ALA A 2 46.86 1.65 15.67
CA ALA A 2 46.64 1.50 14.24
C ALA A 2 45.53 0.47 13.88
N SER A 3 44.40 0.85 13.41
CA SER A 3 44.08 1.39 12.10
C SER A 3 42.59 1.75 12.03
N ASN A 4 42.27 2.98 12.27
CA ASN A 4 40.97 3.56 11.93
C ASN A 4 41.21 4.77 11.04
N GLN A 5 41.47 4.53 9.76
CA GLN A 5 41.54 5.57 8.74
C GLN A 5 41.40 4.94 7.35
N LYS A 6 40.18 4.52 6.98
CA LYS A 6 39.84 4.29 5.57
C LYS A 6 38.33 4.16 5.45
N LEU A 7 37.57 5.20 5.76
CA LEU A 7 36.20 5.32 5.34
C LEU A 7 35.72 6.77 5.34
N ILE A 8 36.49 7.66 4.77
CA ILE A 8 36.06 9.02 4.40
C ILE A 8 36.85 9.40 3.15
N ALA A 9 36.48 8.87 2.01
CA ALA A 9 36.96 9.36 0.72
C ALA A 9 36.19 8.66 -0.42
N SER A 10 34.91 8.90 -0.52
CA SER A 10 34.20 8.63 -1.78
C SER A 10 32.96 9.50 -1.94
N LEU A 11 33.00 10.68 -1.44
CA LEU A 11 31.90 11.65 -1.56
C LEU A 11 32.50 13.02 -1.88
N VAL A 12 33.18 13.12 -2.99
CA VAL A 12 33.43 14.39 -3.67
C VAL A 12 33.86 14.07 -5.09
N VAL A 13 33.24 14.78 -6.02
CA VAL A 13 33.62 14.89 -7.43
C VAL A 13 32.76 14.02 -8.35
N MET A 14 31.51 14.43 -8.48
CA MET A 14 30.90 14.44 -9.79
C MET A 14 30.35 15.86 -10.06
N SER A 15 31.26 16.82 -9.91
CA SER A 15 31.02 18.18 -10.37
C SER A 15 31.62 18.34 -11.75
N LEU A 16 30.78 18.71 -12.70
CA LEU A 16 31.13 19.41 -13.94
C LEU A 16 32.16 18.72 -14.84
N LEU A 17 31.71 17.86 -15.72
CA LEU A 17 32.33 17.76 -17.02
C LEU A 17 31.28 18.25 -18.06
N SER A 18 31.17 19.58 -18.19
CA SER A 18 30.70 20.17 -19.45
C SER A 18 31.77 19.87 -20.49
N VAL A 19 31.61 18.78 -21.20
CA VAL A 19 32.40 18.51 -22.40
C VAL A 19 31.89 19.44 -23.48
N ILE A 20 32.56 20.56 -23.63
CA ILE A 20 32.47 21.36 -24.84
C ILE A 20 33.10 20.49 -25.94
N MET A 21 32.31 19.75 -26.67
CA MET A 21 32.70 19.16 -27.93
C MET A 21 32.80 20.31 -28.95
N SER A 22 33.99 20.91 -29.00
CA SER A 22 34.32 21.82 -30.07
C SER A 22 34.25 21.05 -31.38
N GLY A 23 33.16 21.28 -32.14
CA GLY A 23 32.97 20.74 -33.46
C GLY A 23 34.08 21.18 -34.37
N CYS A 24 34.53 20.25 -35.19
CA CYS A 24 35.50 20.40 -36.25
C CYS A 24 35.07 21.53 -37.20
N THR A 25 35.90 22.57 -37.37
CA THR A 25 35.69 23.64 -38.39
C THR A 25 35.90 23.09 -39.80
N GLY A 26 34.84 22.57 -40.40
CA GLY A 26 34.76 22.32 -41.84
C GLY A 26 34.39 23.64 -42.56
N LEU A 27 35.14 23.96 -43.61
CA LEU A 27 34.89 25.12 -44.49
C LEU A 27 33.44 25.11 -44.99
N GLY A 28 32.65 26.07 -44.56
CA GLY A 28 31.40 26.44 -45.24
C GLY A 28 30.15 25.64 -44.88
N SER A 29 30.07 25.01 -43.73
CA SER A 29 28.81 24.42 -43.27
C SER A 29 27.89 25.52 -42.67
N ASN A 30 26.66 25.61 -43.17
CA ASN A 30 25.63 26.50 -42.65
C ASN A 30 24.95 25.88 -41.39
N VAL A 31 25.66 25.00 -40.68
CA VAL A 31 25.15 24.35 -39.46
C VAL A 31 24.95 25.39 -38.37
N PRO A 32 23.79 25.42 -37.73
CA PRO A 32 23.54 26.31 -36.58
C PRO A 32 24.46 25.94 -35.42
N ASN A 33 24.55 26.84 -34.46
CA ASN A 33 25.16 26.59 -33.15
C ASN A 33 24.03 26.63 -32.08
N ALA A 34 23.70 25.49 -31.52
CA ALA A 34 22.68 25.35 -30.51
C ALA A 34 23.22 25.79 -29.14
N ASP A 35 22.42 26.60 -28.44
CA ASP A 35 22.64 26.97 -27.04
C ASP A 35 21.35 26.65 -26.26
N LEU A 36 21.50 26.17 -25.01
CA LEU A 36 20.39 25.79 -24.17
C LEU A 36 20.66 26.17 -22.71
N SER A 37 19.75 26.91 -22.14
CA SER A 37 19.73 27.23 -20.71
C SER A 37 18.37 26.86 -20.08
N ALA A 38 18.37 26.71 -18.76
CA ALA A 38 17.20 26.48 -17.94
C ALA A 38 17.19 27.43 -16.75
N ASP A 39 16.02 27.85 -16.29
CA ASP A 39 15.90 28.69 -15.09
C ASP A 39 16.29 27.95 -13.81
N ARG A 40 16.15 26.60 -13.79
CA ARG A 40 16.55 25.71 -12.70
C ARG A 40 16.98 24.37 -13.24
N THR A 41 17.96 23.76 -12.58
CA THR A 41 18.46 22.40 -12.92
C THR A 41 18.17 21.37 -11.83
N GLU A 42 17.64 21.82 -10.68
CA GLU A 42 17.18 20.98 -9.57
C GLU A 42 15.81 21.51 -9.14
N ILE A 43 14.82 20.61 -9.12
CA ILE A 43 13.41 20.91 -8.83
C ILE A 43 12.77 19.79 -8.04
N ASN A 44 11.60 20.06 -7.45
CA ASN A 44 10.75 19.04 -6.86
C ASN A 44 9.79 18.45 -7.92
N LEU A 45 9.37 17.22 -7.68
CA LEU A 45 8.40 16.51 -8.50
C LEU A 45 7.13 17.35 -8.72
N GLY A 46 6.72 17.48 -9.99
CA GLY A 46 5.56 18.27 -10.39
C GLY A 46 5.84 19.76 -10.60
N GLU A 47 7.06 20.24 -10.38
CA GLU A 47 7.43 21.61 -10.71
C GLU A 47 7.72 21.78 -12.20
N THR A 48 7.63 23.01 -12.66
CA THR A 48 7.83 23.40 -14.06
C THR A 48 9.17 24.11 -14.23
N VAL A 49 9.94 23.71 -15.24
CA VAL A 49 11.19 24.35 -15.66
C VAL A 49 10.95 25.14 -16.95
N ASN A 50 11.52 26.32 -17.04
CA ASN A 50 11.53 27.14 -18.26
C ASN A 50 12.88 26.99 -18.96
N PHE A 51 12.82 26.69 -20.24
CA PHE A 51 13.99 26.51 -21.12
C PHE A 51 14.10 27.65 -22.11
N ASP A 52 15.34 28.08 -22.34
CA ASP A 52 15.67 29.14 -23.26
C ASP A 52 16.82 28.72 -24.17
N ALA A 53 16.58 28.74 -25.49
CA ALA A 53 17.52 28.44 -26.55
C ALA A 53 17.69 29.66 -27.52
N ARG A 54 17.30 30.88 -27.12
CA ARG A 54 17.35 32.04 -27.97
C ARG A 54 18.77 32.54 -28.25
N ASP A 55 19.75 32.10 -27.46
CA ASP A 55 21.16 32.41 -27.70
C ASP A 55 21.77 31.50 -28.81
N SER A 56 21.00 30.53 -29.31
CA SER A 56 21.36 29.79 -30.51
C SER A 56 21.50 30.70 -31.73
N SER A 57 22.42 30.37 -32.61
CA SER A 57 22.74 31.16 -33.79
C SER A 57 22.92 30.28 -35.05
N THR A 58 22.80 30.87 -36.22
CA THR A 58 23.10 30.20 -37.50
C THR A 58 23.91 31.15 -38.39
N PRO A 59 24.84 30.61 -39.23
CA PRO A 59 25.63 31.42 -40.14
C PRO A 59 24.76 32.13 -41.19
N SER A 60 25.13 33.40 -41.53
CA SER A 60 24.45 34.15 -42.61
C SER A 60 24.75 33.46 -43.97
N PRO A 61 23.74 33.30 -44.89
CA PRO A 61 22.44 33.99 -44.90
C PRO A 61 21.28 33.22 -44.25
N THR A 62 21.54 32.04 -43.63
CA THR A 62 20.50 31.19 -43.07
C THR A 62 19.86 31.81 -41.81
N ILE A 63 18.65 31.38 -41.51
CA ILE A 63 17.88 31.77 -40.34
C ILE A 63 17.43 30.54 -39.59
N ILE A 64 17.30 30.62 -38.25
CA ILE A 64 16.72 29.53 -37.47
C ILE A 64 15.23 29.45 -37.81
N ASP A 65 14.75 28.25 -38.19
CA ASP A 65 13.35 28.01 -38.56
C ASP A 65 12.57 27.41 -37.36
N GLU A 66 13.16 26.41 -36.68
CA GLU A 66 12.48 25.76 -35.58
C GLU A 66 13.42 25.20 -34.50
N PHE A 67 12.86 24.97 -33.31
CA PHE A 67 13.47 24.33 -32.15
C PHE A 67 12.65 23.08 -31.81
N VAL A 68 13.28 21.88 -31.84
CA VAL A 68 12.66 20.62 -31.45
C VAL A 68 13.19 20.21 -30.09
N TRP A 69 12.31 20.16 -29.11
CA TRP A 69 12.59 19.86 -27.71
C TRP A 69 12.28 18.43 -27.38
N LYS A 70 13.16 17.75 -26.65
CA LYS A 70 12.94 16.48 -25.99
C LYS A 70 13.25 16.63 -24.51
N PHE A 71 12.35 16.19 -23.64
CA PHE A 71 12.48 16.46 -22.20
C PHE A 71 13.06 15.28 -21.40
N GLY A 72 13.43 14.17 -22.07
CA GLY A 72 14.00 13.01 -21.39
C GLY A 72 12.95 12.12 -20.69
N ASP A 73 11.67 12.44 -20.80
CA ASP A 73 10.54 11.73 -20.24
C ASP A 73 9.53 11.26 -21.32
N GLU A 74 10.02 10.96 -22.53
CA GLU A 74 9.24 10.61 -23.73
C GLU A 74 8.42 11.76 -24.33
N ASN A 75 8.33 12.91 -23.69
CA ASN A 75 7.65 14.08 -24.21
C ASN A 75 8.56 14.87 -25.13
N SER A 76 7.95 15.47 -26.16
CA SER A 76 8.62 16.35 -27.12
C SER A 76 7.72 17.50 -27.52
N LYS A 77 8.33 18.61 -27.98
CA LYS A 77 7.62 19.81 -28.43
C LYS A 77 8.42 20.51 -29.51
N THR A 78 7.74 21.18 -30.43
CA THR A 78 8.38 22.06 -31.43
C THR A 78 7.92 23.49 -31.24
N THR A 79 8.86 24.44 -31.28
CA THR A 79 8.58 25.87 -31.18
C THR A 79 9.39 26.66 -32.21
N ARG A 80 8.97 27.87 -32.52
CA ARG A 80 9.71 28.82 -33.38
C ARG A 80 10.39 29.93 -32.61
N GLN A 81 10.09 30.05 -31.32
CA GLN A 81 10.52 31.18 -30.49
C GLN A 81 11.76 30.88 -29.63
N GLY A 82 12.29 29.66 -29.67
CA GLY A 82 13.44 29.26 -28.84
C GLY A 82 13.20 29.24 -27.35
N ILE A 83 11.94 29.26 -26.90
CA ILE A 83 11.56 29.15 -25.50
C ILE A 83 10.46 28.13 -25.31
N THR A 84 10.50 27.41 -24.20
CA THR A 84 9.45 26.47 -23.80
C THR A 84 9.46 26.26 -22.29
N SER A 85 8.44 25.58 -21.78
CA SER A 85 8.41 25.09 -20.42
C SER A 85 7.92 23.65 -20.39
N HIS A 86 8.36 22.89 -19.37
CA HIS A 86 7.96 21.52 -19.16
C HIS A 86 7.81 21.23 -17.66
N THR A 87 6.84 20.39 -17.30
CA THR A 87 6.59 19.90 -15.94
C THR A 87 6.97 18.44 -15.86
N PHE A 88 7.88 18.09 -14.97
CA PHE A 88 8.35 16.74 -14.78
C PHE A 88 7.49 16.00 -13.77
N LEU A 89 7.00 14.82 -14.16
CA LEU A 89 6.12 13.96 -13.34
C LEU A 89 6.79 12.66 -12.90
N ASN A 90 8.04 12.44 -13.29
CA ASN A 90 8.86 11.31 -12.86
C ASN A 90 10.10 11.83 -12.16
N PRO A 91 10.50 11.19 -11.04
CA PRO A 91 11.70 11.59 -10.33
C PRO A 91 12.98 11.13 -11.04
N GLY A 92 14.12 11.71 -10.63
CA GLY A 92 15.43 11.36 -11.13
C GLY A 92 15.99 12.34 -12.16
N PHE A 93 17.02 11.90 -12.90
CA PHE A 93 17.68 12.73 -13.90
C PHE A 93 16.97 12.66 -15.24
N HIS A 94 16.70 13.83 -15.82
CA HIS A 94 16.16 14.01 -17.18
C HIS A 94 17.14 14.78 -18.03
N GLU A 95 17.58 14.22 -19.14
CA GLU A 95 18.39 14.94 -20.13
C GLU A 95 17.47 15.64 -21.12
N VAL A 96 17.43 16.97 -21.03
CA VAL A 96 16.65 17.80 -21.95
C VAL A 96 17.53 18.19 -23.11
N GLU A 97 17.09 17.87 -24.33
CA GLU A 97 17.79 18.17 -25.58
C GLU A 97 16.94 19.17 -26.41
N VAL A 98 17.58 20.19 -26.92
CA VAL A 98 17.03 21.02 -28.01
C VAL A 98 17.80 20.73 -29.30
N THR A 99 17.09 20.46 -30.38
CA THR A 99 17.62 20.45 -31.74
C THR A 99 17.22 21.77 -32.41
N VAL A 100 18.18 22.55 -32.85
CA VAL A 100 17.97 23.81 -33.53
C VAL A 100 18.15 23.57 -35.05
N LEU A 101 17.13 23.88 -35.83
CA LEU A 101 17.13 23.71 -37.28
C LEU A 101 17.11 25.07 -37.97
N ASN A 102 17.87 25.18 -39.02
CA ASN A 102 17.78 26.34 -39.92
C ASN A 102 16.89 26.09 -41.15
N ASP A 103 16.65 27.11 -41.97
CA ASP A 103 15.80 27.06 -43.16
C ASP A 103 16.38 26.25 -44.33
N GLU A 104 17.63 25.77 -44.21
CA GLU A 104 18.25 24.83 -45.15
C GLU A 104 18.16 23.40 -44.66
N GLY A 105 17.64 23.16 -43.44
CA GLY A 105 17.48 21.85 -42.83
C GLY A 105 18.73 21.32 -42.12
N GLU A 106 19.76 22.16 -41.98
CA GLU A 106 20.91 21.82 -41.13
C GLU A 106 20.56 21.99 -39.68
N ALA A 107 21.14 21.17 -38.81
CA ALA A 107 20.76 21.11 -37.39
C ALA A 107 21.97 20.96 -36.45
N ASP A 108 21.85 21.49 -35.28
CA ASP A 108 22.74 21.28 -34.13
C ASP A 108 21.95 21.03 -32.87
N ARG A 109 22.59 20.51 -31.82
CA ARG A 109 21.96 20.09 -30.58
C ARG A 109 22.70 20.62 -29.36
N ALA A 110 21.92 20.96 -28.36
CA ALA A 110 22.42 21.23 -27.02
C ALA A 110 21.58 20.46 -26.00
N SER A 111 22.22 20.03 -24.91
CA SER A 111 21.49 19.35 -23.83
C SER A 111 21.83 19.94 -22.46
N ILE A 112 20.89 19.76 -21.52
CA ILE A 112 21.02 20.12 -20.10
C ILE A 112 20.36 19.04 -19.24
N SER A 113 20.99 18.68 -18.14
CA SER A 113 20.42 17.71 -17.21
C SER A 113 19.60 18.43 -16.15
N ILE A 114 18.36 17.93 -15.92
CA ILE A 114 17.46 18.38 -14.86
C ILE A 114 17.34 17.24 -13.86
N PHE A 115 17.57 17.54 -12.59
CA PHE A 115 17.31 16.62 -11.48
C PHE A 115 15.95 16.93 -10.85
N VAL A 116 15.11 15.90 -10.72
CA VAL A 116 13.75 15.98 -10.16
C VAL A 116 13.72 15.17 -8.87
N ASN A 117 13.57 15.85 -7.74
CA ASN A 117 13.49 15.24 -6.42
C ASN A 117 12.05 14.89 -6.07
N ALA A 118 11.80 13.67 -5.61
CA ALA A 118 10.52 13.26 -5.03
C ALA A 118 10.64 13.05 -3.51
N PRO A 119 9.57 13.27 -2.75
CA PRO A 119 9.60 12.94 -1.32
C PRO A 119 9.79 11.44 -1.09
N PRO A 120 10.39 11.03 0.03
CA PRO A 120 10.59 9.63 0.39
C PRO A 120 9.28 8.84 0.44
N THR A 121 9.36 7.56 0.12
CA THR A 121 8.26 6.61 0.31
C THR A 121 8.38 5.96 1.68
N ILE A 122 7.33 6.09 2.50
CA ILE A 122 7.27 5.49 3.84
C ILE A 122 6.73 4.07 3.73
N VAL A 123 7.45 3.12 4.32
CA VAL A 123 7.04 1.73 4.51
C VAL A 123 7.16 1.40 5.99
N LEU A 124 6.05 1.00 6.62
CA LEU A 124 5.99 0.72 8.05
C LEU A 124 5.64 -0.74 8.31
N ASP A 125 6.41 -1.37 9.18
CA ASP A 125 6.05 -2.63 9.85
C ASP A 125 5.92 -2.35 11.34
N ILE A 126 4.67 -2.24 11.81
CA ILE A 126 4.33 -1.97 13.19
C ILE A 126 3.19 -2.87 13.64
N PRO A 127 3.20 -3.36 14.89
CA PRO A 127 2.12 -4.19 15.41
C PRO A 127 0.82 -3.37 15.49
N THR A 128 -0.31 -3.99 15.18
CA THR A 128 -1.64 -3.38 15.36
C THR A 128 -2.07 -3.38 16.83
N TYR A 129 -1.58 -4.34 17.61
CA TYR A 129 -1.82 -4.41 19.05
C TYR A 129 -0.66 -5.09 19.79
N ILE A 130 -0.45 -4.72 21.05
CA ILE A 130 0.46 -5.38 22.00
C ILE A 130 -0.23 -5.56 23.35
N LYS A 131 0.34 -6.39 24.22
CA LYS A 131 -0.06 -6.48 25.61
C LYS A 131 0.66 -5.40 26.44
N SER A 132 -0.05 -4.84 27.43
CA SER A 132 0.54 -3.92 28.41
C SER A 132 1.77 -4.54 29.09
N GLY A 133 2.88 -3.82 29.07
CA GLY A 133 4.18 -4.25 29.55
C GLY A 133 5.07 -4.95 28.51
N ASP A 134 4.55 -5.24 27.33
CA ASP A 134 5.36 -5.74 26.23
C ASP A 134 5.98 -4.56 25.43
N THR A 135 7.02 -4.88 24.65
CA THR A 135 7.69 -3.93 23.77
C THR A 135 7.14 -4.07 22.34
N ALA A 136 6.76 -2.95 21.73
CA ALA A 136 6.46 -2.87 20.31
C ALA A 136 7.72 -2.45 19.54
N THR A 137 8.10 -3.21 18.53
CA THR A 137 9.12 -2.78 17.58
C THR A 137 8.43 -1.99 16.46
N MET A 138 8.85 -0.75 16.31
CA MET A 138 8.38 0.19 15.29
C MET A 138 9.43 0.21 14.19
N ASP A 139 9.12 -0.32 13.00
CA ASP A 139 10.08 -0.50 11.92
C ASP A 139 9.69 0.32 10.67
N ALA A 140 10.59 1.20 10.24
CA ALA A 140 10.52 1.98 9.02
C ALA A 140 11.73 1.72 8.10
N SER A 141 12.50 0.65 8.34
CA SER A 141 13.77 0.37 7.63
C SER A 141 13.61 0.10 6.14
N GLU A 142 12.42 -0.31 5.71
CA GLU A 142 12.07 -0.52 4.30
C GLU A 142 11.63 0.76 3.59
N SER A 143 11.56 1.89 4.31
CA SER A 143 11.31 3.20 3.68
C SER A 143 12.49 3.59 2.79
N PHE A 144 12.22 4.29 1.70
CA PHE A 144 13.24 4.61 0.71
C PHE A 144 12.99 5.94 0.01
N ASP A 145 14.06 6.51 -0.50
CA ASP A 145 14.04 7.62 -1.44
C ASP A 145 13.91 7.09 -2.88
N PRO A 146 12.97 7.63 -3.70
CA PRO A 146 12.77 7.17 -5.08
C PRO A 146 13.99 7.34 -5.98
N GLU A 147 14.85 8.32 -5.71
CA GLU A 147 16.10 8.56 -6.43
C GLU A 147 17.27 7.74 -5.87
N GLY A 148 17.06 7.01 -4.77
CA GLY A 148 18.04 6.11 -4.16
C GLY A 148 19.02 6.81 -3.22
N ALA A 149 18.71 8.02 -2.78
CA ALA A 149 19.49 8.73 -1.78
C ALA A 149 19.25 8.21 -0.35
N GLY A 150 20.06 8.64 0.59
CA GLY A 150 19.88 8.31 2.01
C GLY A 150 18.66 9.04 2.60
N ILE A 151 17.99 8.38 3.53
CA ILE A 151 16.88 8.96 4.28
C ILE A 151 17.20 9.08 5.77
N ALA A 152 16.56 10.04 6.44
CA ALA A 152 16.49 10.15 7.88
C ALA A 152 15.06 9.85 8.34
N VAL A 153 14.93 9.11 9.44
CA VAL A 153 13.63 8.75 10.04
C VAL A 153 13.51 9.46 11.37
N ILE A 154 12.34 10.00 11.67
CA ILE A 154 12.03 10.70 12.92
C ILE A 154 10.70 10.13 13.43
N TRP A 155 10.70 9.53 14.61
CA TRP A 155 9.53 9.02 15.29
C TRP A 155 9.05 10.00 16.35
N ASP A 156 7.76 10.24 16.35
CA ASP A 156 7.00 10.84 17.45
C ASP A 156 6.04 9.78 17.97
N PHE A 157 6.22 9.35 19.23
CA PHE A 157 5.41 8.29 19.83
C PHE A 157 4.10 8.80 20.47
N ASN A 158 3.90 10.11 20.51
CA ASN A 158 2.68 10.70 21.05
C ASN A 158 2.38 12.09 20.50
N ILE A 159 1.71 12.16 19.38
CA ILE A 159 1.33 13.41 18.69
C ILE A 159 0.42 14.36 19.50
N PHE A 160 0.06 13.99 20.73
CA PHE A 160 -0.74 14.82 21.65
C PHE A 160 0.08 15.42 22.79
N SER A 161 1.39 15.17 22.85
CA SER A 161 2.29 15.63 23.90
C SER A 161 3.40 16.48 23.29
N ASP A 162 3.38 17.76 23.55
CA ASP A 162 4.46 18.68 23.18
C ASP A 162 5.58 18.57 24.22
N SER A 163 6.57 17.73 23.95
CA SER A 163 7.69 17.45 24.86
C SER A 163 8.80 18.49 24.75
N ASN A 164 8.94 19.12 23.57
CA ASN A 164 9.94 20.15 23.32
C ASN A 164 9.46 21.58 23.64
N ASN A 165 8.15 21.76 23.87
CA ASN A 165 7.46 23.03 24.20
C ASN A 165 7.60 24.10 23.11
N ASP A 166 7.58 23.70 21.84
CA ASP A 166 7.60 24.63 20.71
C ASP A 166 6.18 25.05 20.24
N GLY A 167 5.15 24.40 20.75
CA GLY A 167 3.74 24.64 20.46
C GLY A 167 3.14 23.72 19.40
N ASP A 168 3.93 22.75 18.89
CA ASP A 168 3.47 21.73 17.96
C ASP A 168 3.75 20.31 18.51
N PRO A 169 2.78 19.65 19.11
CA PRO A 169 2.96 18.33 19.71
C PRO A 169 3.16 17.20 18.69
N ALA A 170 3.06 17.46 17.40
CA ALA A 170 3.15 16.45 16.36
C ALA A 170 4.54 16.40 15.67
N ASN A 171 5.51 17.16 16.16
CA ASN A 171 6.85 17.25 15.58
C ASN A 171 7.96 16.81 16.54
N ASP A 172 7.63 16.28 17.69
CA ASP A 172 8.59 15.85 18.71
C ASP A 172 9.39 14.62 18.23
N ALA A 173 10.71 14.69 18.36
CA ALA A 173 11.59 13.58 18.00
C ALA A 173 11.87 12.69 19.21
N ASP A 174 11.15 11.58 19.33
CA ASP A 174 11.37 10.56 20.37
C ASP A 174 12.48 9.57 19.97
N SER A 175 12.61 9.28 18.67
CA SER A 175 13.66 8.44 18.10
C SER A 175 14.01 8.86 16.67
N THR A 176 15.27 8.65 16.28
CA THR A 176 15.78 8.88 14.92
C THR A 176 16.33 7.60 14.28
N GLU A 177 16.12 6.47 14.92
CA GLU A 177 16.55 5.18 14.39
C GLU A 177 15.51 4.66 13.39
N HIS A 178 15.96 3.92 12.38
CA HIS A 178 15.04 3.31 11.39
C HIS A 178 14.12 2.27 12.04
N THR A 179 14.59 1.64 13.11
CA THR A 179 13.81 0.71 13.94
C THR A 179 13.92 1.16 15.38
N ALA A 180 12.78 1.34 16.05
CA ALA A 180 12.72 1.81 17.43
C ALA A 180 11.84 0.89 18.28
N ASP A 181 12.23 0.66 19.54
CA ASP A 181 11.49 -0.13 20.50
C ASP A 181 10.69 0.77 21.44
N LEU A 182 9.38 0.53 21.51
CA LEU A 182 8.45 1.27 22.35
C LEU A 182 7.81 0.35 23.40
N MET A 183 8.12 0.55 24.68
CA MET A 183 7.48 -0.17 25.78
C MET A 183 6.35 0.66 26.37
N ILE A 184 5.16 0.07 26.51
CA ILE A 184 3.96 0.75 26.99
C ILE A 184 3.29 -0.06 28.11
N ASP A 185 3.28 0.48 29.31
CA ASP A 185 2.72 -0.17 30.52
C ASP A 185 1.21 0.01 30.68
N GLN A 186 0.62 1.00 30.01
CA GLN A 186 -0.79 1.33 30.17
C GLN A 186 -1.61 0.91 28.96
N ALA A 187 -2.70 0.17 29.21
CA ALA A 187 -3.66 -0.18 28.17
C ALA A 187 -4.37 1.08 27.62
N GLY A 188 -4.69 1.04 26.32
CA GLY A 188 -5.35 2.12 25.60
C GLY A 188 -4.83 2.25 24.17
N ASN A 189 -5.35 3.21 23.43
CA ASN A 189 -4.88 3.52 22.11
C ASN A 189 -3.68 4.48 22.18
N ARG A 190 -2.69 4.24 21.33
CA ARG A 190 -1.55 5.13 21.10
C ARG A 190 -1.56 5.57 19.66
N THR A 191 -1.33 6.85 19.44
CA THR A 191 -1.21 7.44 18.11
C THR A 191 0.07 8.26 18.09
N GLY A 192 0.89 7.96 17.11
CA GLY A 192 2.12 8.69 16.85
C GLY A 192 2.27 8.98 15.36
N SER A 193 3.40 9.54 15.01
CA SER A 193 3.78 9.79 13.62
C SER A 193 5.18 9.28 13.34
N VAL A 194 5.47 9.11 12.06
CA VAL A 194 6.82 8.96 11.54
C VAL A 194 7.01 9.95 10.40
N THR A 195 8.10 10.67 10.46
CA THR A 195 8.53 11.60 9.40
C THR A 195 9.82 11.08 8.79
N VAL A 196 9.83 10.97 7.48
CA VAL A 196 11.00 10.56 6.70
C VAL A 196 11.43 11.74 5.83
N VAL A 197 12.73 12.03 5.86
CA VAL A 197 13.34 13.17 5.17
C VAL A 197 14.46 12.65 4.28
N ASP A 198 14.52 13.10 3.03
CA ASP A 198 15.62 12.80 2.10
C ASP A 198 16.82 13.74 2.28
N ASP A 199 17.86 13.55 1.47
CA ASP A 199 19.08 14.37 1.50
C ASP A 199 18.90 15.77 0.88
N LYS A 200 17.78 16.02 0.21
CA LYS A 200 17.37 17.31 -0.38
C LYS A 200 16.40 18.10 0.50
N GLY A 201 15.92 17.46 1.56
CA GLY A 201 15.00 18.06 2.53
C GLY A 201 13.52 17.91 2.16
N ALA A 202 13.18 17.08 1.17
CA ALA A 202 11.78 16.72 0.96
C ALA A 202 11.31 15.73 2.05
N ILE A 203 10.04 15.84 2.41
CA ILE A 203 9.48 15.22 3.62
C ILE A 203 8.25 14.42 3.28
N SER A 204 8.16 13.23 3.84
CA SER A 204 6.92 12.46 3.95
C SER A 204 6.60 12.18 5.41
N THR A 205 5.32 12.23 5.78
CA THR A 205 4.86 11.93 7.14
C THR A 205 3.68 10.97 7.10
N ALA A 206 3.68 9.99 7.98
CA ALA A 206 2.59 9.04 8.16
C ALA A 206 2.25 8.90 9.65
N ASN A 207 0.95 8.83 9.95
CA ASN A 207 0.47 8.53 11.31
C ASN A 207 0.31 7.02 11.47
N TRP A 208 0.54 6.54 12.69
CA TRP A 208 0.33 5.16 13.08
C TRP A 208 -0.54 5.05 14.34
N ASN A 209 -1.15 3.88 14.52
CA ASN A 209 -1.99 3.58 15.68
C ASN A 209 -1.62 2.22 16.25
N LEU A 210 -1.49 2.13 17.56
CA LEU A 210 -1.19 0.93 18.31
C LEU A 210 -2.21 0.75 19.43
N VAL A 211 -2.86 -0.41 19.49
CA VAL A 211 -3.78 -0.76 20.58
C VAL A 211 -3.03 -1.53 21.65
N VAL A 212 -2.98 -1.01 22.87
CA VAL A 212 -2.37 -1.67 24.02
C VAL A 212 -3.48 -2.32 24.84
N VAL A 213 -3.46 -3.64 24.96
CA VAL A 213 -4.49 -4.42 25.66
C VAL A 213 -3.96 -4.96 27.00
N SER A 214 -4.80 -4.98 28.02
CA SER A 214 -4.41 -5.54 29.31
C SER A 214 -4.41 -7.08 29.33
N ARG A 215 -5.18 -7.72 28.44
CA ARG A 215 -5.32 -9.18 28.34
C ARG A 215 -5.55 -9.60 26.90
N ILE A 216 -4.95 -10.72 26.51
CA ILE A 216 -5.19 -11.38 25.22
C ILE A 216 -5.84 -12.73 25.53
N PHE A 217 -6.97 -13.01 24.89
CA PHE A 217 -7.66 -14.28 24.98
C PHE A 217 -7.49 -15.01 23.65
N ASN A 218 -6.94 -16.22 23.71
CA ASN A 218 -6.97 -17.11 22.54
C ASN A 218 -8.23 -17.97 22.65
N ILE A 219 -9.18 -17.79 21.75
CA ILE A 219 -10.42 -18.56 21.68
C ILE A 219 -10.25 -19.60 20.61
N VAL A 220 -10.18 -20.87 21.05
CA VAL A 220 -10.19 -22.01 20.16
C VAL A 220 -11.59 -22.59 20.15
N TRP A 221 -12.20 -22.64 18.97
CA TRP A 221 -13.49 -23.30 18.78
C TRP A 221 -13.23 -24.76 18.40
N GLU A 222 -13.75 -25.66 19.21
CA GLU A 222 -13.74 -27.10 18.91
C GLU A 222 -15.15 -27.49 18.42
N GLU A 223 -15.21 -28.10 17.24
CA GLU A 223 -16.43 -28.74 16.76
C GLU A 223 -16.57 -30.10 17.45
N LYS A 224 -17.69 -30.29 18.14
CA LYS A 224 -18.02 -31.57 18.80
C LYS A 224 -19.32 -32.10 18.23
N ILE A 225 -19.28 -33.32 17.71
CA ILE A 225 -20.48 -34.04 17.32
C ILE A 225 -21.08 -34.66 18.58
N VAL A 226 -22.33 -34.32 18.84
CA VAL A 226 -23.11 -34.92 19.93
C VAL A 226 -24.26 -35.69 19.29
N GLU A 227 -24.30 -36.98 19.52
CA GLU A 227 -25.37 -37.84 19.04
C GLU A 227 -26.32 -38.19 20.20
N ALA A 228 -27.62 -38.11 19.91
CA ALA A 228 -28.64 -38.53 20.84
C ALA A 228 -29.68 -39.39 20.08
N ASN A 229 -30.03 -40.52 20.68
CA ASN A 229 -30.94 -41.47 20.07
C ASN A 229 -32.16 -41.69 21.00
N TRP A 230 -33.33 -41.65 20.43
CA TRP A 230 -34.58 -41.90 21.13
C TRP A 230 -35.40 -42.95 20.37
N ASN A 231 -36.19 -43.74 21.09
CA ASN A 231 -37.13 -44.71 20.54
C ASN A 231 -38.45 -44.51 21.29
N GLY A 232 -39.53 -44.66 20.59
CA GLY A 232 -40.86 -44.55 21.16
C GLY A 232 -41.92 -45.12 20.24
N TYR A 233 -43.14 -45.17 20.72
CA TYR A 233 -44.36 -45.54 19.99
C TYR A 233 -45.32 -44.35 20.07
N LEU A 234 -45.99 -44.07 18.97
CA LEU A 234 -47.03 -43.04 18.89
C LEU A 234 -48.31 -43.67 18.33
N GLU A 235 -49.44 -43.36 18.95
CA GLU A 235 -50.77 -43.68 18.39
C GLU A 235 -51.19 -42.64 17.35
N GLN A 236 -52.20 -42.94 16.56
CA GLN A 236 -52.71 -42.03 15.52
C GLN A 236 -53.13 -40.69 16.14
N GLY A 237 -52.55 -39.62 15.65
CA GLY A 237 -52.83 -38.25 16.10
C GLY A 237 -52.06 -37.78 17.31
N GLU A 238 -51.21 -38.66 17.87
CA GLU A 238 -50.28 -38.24 18.94
C GLU A 238 -49.02 -37.57 18.42
N SER A 239 -48.41 -36.80 19.28
CA SER A 239 -47.10 -36.19 19.05
C SER A 239 -46.18 -36.43 20.23
N MET A 240 -44.90 -36.64 19.96
CA MET A 240 -43.86 -36.75 20.95
C MET A 240 -42.89 -35.59 20.79
N ILE A 241 -42.73 -34.78 21.84
CA ILE A 241 -41.77 -33.69 21.87
C ILE A 241 -40.52 -34.15 22.67
N ILE A 242 -39.37 -34.04 22.05
CA ILE A 242 -38.10 -34.35 22.69
C ILE A 242 -37.29 -33.09 22.77
N GLU A 243 -37.16 -32.53 23.98
CA GLU A 243 -36.28 -31.40 24.21
C GLU A 243 -34.84 -31.90 24.35
N HIS A 244 -33.98 -31.35 23.54
CA HIS A 244 -32.55 -31.61 23.59
C HIS A 244 -31.73 -30.36 23.62
N ARG A 245 -30.79 -30.27 24.54
CA ARG A 245 -29.80 -29.20 24.59
C ARG A 245 -28.45 -29.75 24.13
N PRO A 246 -28.05 -29.49 22.89
CA PRO A 246 -26.85 -30.13 22.34
C PRO A 246 -25.56 -29.69 23.04
N SER A 247 -25.58 -28.52 23.69
CA SER A 247 -24.41 -28.02 24.40
C SER A 247 -24.80 -26.94 25.42
N GLU A 248 -24.31 -27.05 26.63
CA GLU A 248 -24.47 -26.00 27.64
C GLU A 248 -23.44 -24.89 27.36
N GLY A 249 -23.90 -23.70 26.95
CA GLY A 249 -23.05 -22.56 26.61
C GLY A 249 -22.34 -22.62 25.27
N GLY A 250 -22.58 -23.66 24.45
CA GLY A 250 -22.06 -23.79 23.10
C GLY A 250 -22.97 -23.18 22.05
N ARG A 251 -22.43 -22.96 20.86
CA ARG A 251 -23.17 -22.55 19.68
C ARG A 251 -23.36 -23.76 18.76
N ALA A 252 -24.61 -24.13 18.46
CA ALA A 252 -24.90 -25.12 17.42
C ALA A 252 -24.53 -24.55 16.05
N VAL A 253 -23.72 -25.24 15.29
CA VAL A 253 -23.33 -24.90 13.92
C VAL A 253 -24.21 -25.61 12.92
N GLN A 254 -24.57 -26.85 13.24
CA GLN A 254 -25.44 -27.68 12.43
C GLN A 254 -26.20 -28.67 13.32
N LEU A 255 -27.45 -28.93 12.97
CA LEU A 255 -28.29 -29.94 13.61
C LEU A 255 -28.90 -30.85 12.54
N ASN A 256 -28.61 -32.14 12.62
CA ASN A 256 -29.19 -33.17 11.75
C ASN A 256 -30.10 -34.06 12.58
N SER A 257 -31.31 -34.30 12.10
CA SER A 257 -32.26 -35.20 12.73
C SER A 257 -32.75 -36.23 11.73
N THR A 258 -32.78 -37.48 12.14
CA THR A 258 -33.23 -38.60 11.33
C THR A 258 -34.37 -39.32 12.05
N LEU A 259 -35.50 -39.49 11.43
CA LEU A 259 -36.59 -40.33 11.88
C LEU A 259 -36.61 -41.61 11.05
N THR A 260 -36.54 -42.76 11.71
CA THR A 260 -36.66 -44.07 11.05
C THR A 260 -37.84 -44.82 11.67
N LEU A 261 -38.76 -45.28 10.84
CA LEU A 261 -39.88 -46.03 11.25
C LEU A 261 -39.69 -47.52 10.95
N SER A 262 -40.18 -48.40 11.84
CA SER A 262 -40.26 -49.82 11.56
C SER A 262 -41.54 -50.12 10.80
N ARG A 263 -41.45 -50.67 9.59
CA ARG A 263 -42.62 -51.17 8.86
C ARG A 263 -43.26 -52.30 9.62
N GLU A 264 -44.52 -52.11 9.99
CA GLU A 264 -45.34 -53.24 10.42
C GLU A 264 -45.83 -54.03 9.20
N LEU A 265 -45.74 -55.33 9.24
CA LEU A 265 -46.28 -56.23 8.23
C LEU A 265 -47.78 -56.36 8.45
N ILE A 266 -48.55 -55.27 8.21
CA ILE A 266 -49.99 -55.29 8.32
C ILE A 266 -50.64 -55.68 6.96
N PRO A 267 -51.72 -56.46 6.93
CA PRO A 267 -52.36 -56.84 5.69
C PRO A 267 -52.85 -55.63 4.89
N LEU A 268 -52.66 -55.66 3.61
CA LEU A 268 -52.89 -54.74 2.47
C LEU A 268 -54.16 -53.83 2.44
N LEU A 269 -54.85 -53.59 3.53
CA LEU A 269 -56.14 -52.93 3.54
C LEU A 269 -56.24 -51.67 4.44
N LEU A 270 -55.18 -51.27 5.13
CA LEU A 270 -55.18 -50.08 5.97
C LEU A 270 -54.23 -49.02 5.37
N PRO A 271 -54.60 -47.74 5.41
CA PRO A 271 -53.66 -46.66 5.00
C PRO A 271 -52.43 -46.70 5.90
N GLU A 272 -51.26 -46.59 5.30
CA GLU A 272 -50.03 -46.49 6.03
C GLU A 272 -49.94 -45.19 6.85
N ASP A 273 -49.29 -45.24 8.00
CA ASP A 273 -49.11 -44.11 8.87
C ASP A 273 -48.08 -43.14 8.29
N ASN A 274 -48.39 -41.86 8.31
CA ASN A 274 -47.49 -40.81 7.96
C ASN A 274 -47.04 -40.08 9.24
N PHE A 275 -45.76 -39.93 9.41
CA PHE A 275 -45.18 -39.17 10.51
C PHE A 275 -44.47 -37.93 10.00
N THR A 276 -44.59 -36.83 10.73
CA THR A 276 -43.88 -35.60 10.47
C THR A 276 -42.79 -35.42 11.51
N LEU A 277 -41.56 -35.29 11.05
CA LEU A 277 -40.42 -34.89 11.86
C LEU A 277 -40.33 -33.38 11.78
N SER A 278 -40.51 -32.68 12.89
CA SER A 278 -40.20 -31.25 12.98
C SER A 278 -39.01 -30.97 13.89
N LEU A 279 -38.24 -29.99 13.53
CA LEU A 279 -37.13 -29.49 14.29
C LEU A 279 -37.37 -28.01 14.55
N ASP A 280 -37.63 -27.69 15.82
CA ASP A 280 -37.98 -26.32 16.25
C ASP A 280 -36.88 -25.78 17.16
N MET A 281 -36.48 -24.55 16.96
CA MET A 281 -35.52 -23.85 17.81
C MET A 281 -36.18 -22.70 18.57
N GLU A 282 -35.72 -22.40 19.79
CA GLU A 282 -36.23 -21.29 20.61
C GLU A 282 -36.13 -19.93 19.90
N THR A 283 -35.27 -19.81 18.90
CA THR A 283 -35.11 -18.60 18.06
C THR A 283 -36.24 -18.37 17.08
N GLY A 284 -37.23 -19.30 17.01
CA GLY A 284 -38.36 -19.26 16.07
C GLY A 284 -38.05 -19.82 14.68
N TRP A 285 -36.88 -20.42 14.50
CA TRP A 285 -36.58 -21.15 13.28
C TRP A 285 -37.14 -22.59 13.39
N SER A 286 -37.76 -23.06 12.34
CA SER A 286 -38.27 -24.44 12.27
C SER A 286 -38.09 -25.03 10.87
N THR A 287 -37.94 -26.34 10.81
CA THR A 287 -37.98 -27.13 9.58
C THR A 287 -38.75 -28.41 9.84
N PHE A 288 -39.34 -28.99 8.79
CA PHE A 288 -40.03 -30.24 8.90
C PHE A 288 -39.84 -31.11 7.66
N SER A 289 -40.04 -32.40 7.84
CA SER A 289 -40.08 -33.38 6.77
C SER A 289 -41.11 -34.48 7.16
N SER A 290 -41.71 -35.13 6.19
CA SER A 290 -42.75 -36.11 6.43
C SER A 290 -42.43 -37.42 5.73
N THR A 291 -42.67 -38.53 6.43
CA THR A 291 -42.62 -39.89 5.83
C THR A 291 -43.71 -40.06 4.80
N SER A 292 -43.53 -41.00 3.91
CA SER A 292 -44.52 -41.40 2.91
C SER A 292 -44.58 -42.92 2.82
N GLN A 293 -45.55 -43.42 2.07
CA GLN A 293 -45.75 -44.87 1.86
C GLN A 293 -44.49 -45.60 1.35
N ASP A 294 -43.69 -44.89 0.55
CA ASP A 294 -42.45 -45.42 -0.05
C ASP A 294 -41.17 -45.04 0.71
N ASN A 295 -41.28 -44.09 1.62
CA ASN A 295 -40.14 -43.55 2.36
C ASN A 295 -40.39 -43.54 3.87
N ILE A 296 -39.80 -44.48 4.57
CA ILE A 296 -39.91 -44.67 6.02
C ILE A 296 -38.80 -43.99 6.83
N THR A 297 -37.90 -43.29 6.15
CA THR A 297 -36.81 -42.56 6.79
C THR A 297 -36.83 -41.12 6.32
N GLU A 298 -36.98 -40.20 7.26
CA GLU A 298 -36.93 -38.75 6.99
C GLU A 298 -35.76 -38.13 7.70
N ASN A 299 -35.12 -37.21 7.00
CA ASN A 299 -34.00 -36.44 7.52
C ASN A 299 -34.32 -34.96 7.44
N THR A 300 -34.07 -34.21 8.47
CA THR A 300 -34.11 -32.75 8.43
C THR A 300 -32.84 -32.17 9.05
N THR A 301 -32.36 -31.07 8.47
CA THR A 301 -31.12 -30.39 8.87
C THR A 301 -31.39 -28.92 9.15
N ALA A 302 -30.79 -28.42 10.21
CA ALA A 302 -30.84 -27.03 10.63
C ALA A 302 -29.44 -26.39 10.77
#